data_dfdd91ffabb94f90204373430b20f965
#
_entry.id   dfdd91ffabb94f90204373430b20f965
#
_cell.length_a   1.000
_cell.length_b   1.000
_cell.length_c   1.000
_cell.angle_alpha   90.00
_cell.angle_beta   90.00
_cell.angle_gamma   90.00
#
_symmetry.space_group_name_H-M   'P 1'
#
loop_
_entity.id
_entity.type
_entity.pdbx_description
1 polymer ?
#
loop_
_entity_poly.entity_id
_entity_poly.type
_entity_poly.pdbx_seq_one_letter_code
_entity_poly.pdbx_strand_id
1 'polypeptide(L)'
;MTDSHKIIAVVDDDPEMRAAMASLLSAYGYGAETFDSAQTFLTCASTSRATCLVVDIQLGDISGVELAHQLAADDFTYPIIFMAALDDEVIRNQAVAAGGIAFLHKPFPAQTLFDAIKKAVR
;
A
#
# COMPACT_ATOMS: atom_id res chain seq x y z
N MET A 1 13.90 21.08 -0.30
CA MET A 1 13.83 20.69 -0.48
C MET A 1 13.32 19.97 -0.55
N THR A 2 13.14 19.68 -0.59
CA THR A 2 12.78 19.09 -0.78
C THR A 2 12.09 18.27 -0.94
N ASP A 3 11.98 18.17 -1.27
CA ASP A 3 11.34 17.49 -1.71
C ASP A 3 10.88 16.46 -1.37
N SER A 4 10.96 16.59 -0.97
CA SER A 4 10.71 15.69 -0.84
C SER A 4 9.99 14.90 0.08
N HIS A 5 9.05 15.20 0.66
CA HIS A 5 8.23 14.32 1.46
C HIS A 5 7.18 13.66 0.61
N LYS A 6 7.59 12.59 -0.03
CA LYS A 6 6.59 11.76 -0.67
C LYS A 6 5.77 11.08 0.42
N ILE A 7 4.47 10.98 0.18
CA ILE A 7 3.54 10.40 1.14
C ILE A 7 3.14 9.01 0.66
N ILE A 8 3.23 8.05 1.56
CA ILE A 8 2.85 6.66 1.29
C ILE A 8 1.60 6.36 2.09
N ALA A 9 0.56 5.89 1.43
CA ALA A 9 -0.66 5.47 2.12
C ALA A 9 -0.54 4.00 2.46
N VAL A 10 -0.83 3.65 3.70
CA VAL A 10 -0.78 2.26 4.19
C VAL A 10 -2.19 1.86 4.57
N VAL A 11 -2.69 0.79 3.96
CA VAL A 11 -4.01 0.26 4.23
C VAL A 11 -3.84 -1.13 4.84
N ASP A 12 -4.14 -1.26 6.13
CA ASP A 12 -3.96 -2.51 6.87
C ASP A 12 -4.89 -2.46 8.08
N ASP A 13 -5.63 -3.51 8.35
CA ASP A 13 -6.57 -3.54 9.46
C ASP A 13 -5.90 -3.81 10.81
N ASP A 14 -4.62 -4.16 10.83
CA ASP A 14 -3.87 -4.41 12.06
C ASP A 14 -3.26 -3.10 12.57
N PRO A 15 -3.70 -2.60 13.73
CA PRO A 15 -3.19 -1.33 14.25
C PRO A 15 -1.70 -1.37 14.58
N GLU A 16 -1.16 -2.51 14.99
CA GLU A 16 0.27 -2.63 15.26
C GLU A 16 1.08 -2.52 13.97
N MET A 17 0.59 -3.13 12.91
CA MET A 17 1.25 -3.05 11.61
C MET A 17 1.21 -1.63 11.08
N ARG A 18 0.06 -0.95 11.19
CA ARG A 18 -0.03 0.46 10.77
C ARG A 18 0.97 1.33 11.50
N ALA A 19 1.06 1.17 12.83
CA ALA A 19 2.00 1.97 13.62
C ALA A 19 3.46 1.67 13.25
N ALA A 20 3.79 0.40 13.06
CA ALA A 20 5.14 0.00 12.69
C ALA A 20 5.52 0.56 11.32
N MET A 21 4.59 0.49 10.36
CA MET A 21 4.83 1.01 9.01
C MET A 21 5.01 2.52 9.03
N ALA A 22 4.18 3.24 9.80
CA ALA A 22 4.30 4.68 9.88
C ALA A 22 5.65 5.10 10.46
N SER A 23 6.10 4.42 11.52
CA SER A 23 7.40 4.69 12.12
C SER A 23 8.55 4.43 11.15
N LEU A 24 8.47 3.31 10.45
CA LEU A 24 9.51 2.92 9.50
C LEU A 24 9.59 3.90 8.34
N LEU A 25 8.46 4.27 7.77
CA LEU A 25 8.41 5.23 6.67
C LEU A 25 8.96 6.59 7.10
N SER A 26 8.58 7.05 8.29
CA SER A 26 9.07 8.31 8.81
C SER A 26 10.59 8.29 8.99
N ALA A 27 11.13 7.18 9.49
CA ALA A 27 12.58 7.04 9.68
C ALA A 27 13.34 7.15 8.36
N TYR A 28 12.71 6.81 7.24
CA TYR A 28 13.34 6.87 5.93
C TYR A 28 12.96 8.13 5.15
N GLY A 29 12.31 9.09 5.80
CA GLY A 29 12.02 10.38 5.18
C GLY A 29 10.73 10.47 4.42
N TYR A 30 9.85 9.47 4.52
CA TYR A 30 8.55 9.50 3.87
C TYR A 30 7.47 9.96 4.83
N GLY A 31 6.45 10.65 4.31
CA GLY A 31 5.23 10.86 5.06
C GLY A 31 4.37 9.60 5.00
N ALA A 32 3.53 9.39 5.99
CA ALA A 32 2.65 8.23 6.02
C ALA A 32 1.22 8.65 6.31
N GLU A 33 0.29 8.15 5.51
CA GLU A 33 -1.14 8.19 5.81
C GLU A 33 -1.56 6.75 6.07
N THR A 34 -2.25 6.50 7.17
CA THR A 34 -2.63 5.13 7.51
C THR A 34 -4.16 5.00 7.54
N PHE A 35 -4.64 3.87 7.06
CA PHE A 35 -6.07 3.58 6.94
C PHE A 35 -6.31 2.18 7.45
N ASP A 36 -7.38 2.00 8.22
CA ASP A 36 -7.70 0.72 8.83
C ASP A 36 -8.56 -0.19 7.95
N SER A 37 -9.05 0.34 6.84
CA SER A 37 -9.91 -0.43 5.93
C SER A 37 -9.83 0.15 4.53
N ALA A 38 -10.24 -0.64 3.56
CA ALA A 38 -10.34 -0.17 2.17
C ALA A 38 -11.38 0.96 2.07
N GLN A 39 -12.49 0.83 2.78
CA GLN A 39 -13.54 1.83 2.72
C GLN A 39 -13.04 3.19 3.21
N THR A 40 -12.27 3.21 4.30
CA THR A 40 -11.71 4.45 4.81
C THR A 40 -10.80 5.12 3.78
N PHE A 41 -9.95 4.33 3.11
CA PHE A 41 -9.12 4.90 2.06
C PHE A 41 -9.94 5.41 0.88
N LEU A 42 -10.93 4.63 0.43
CA LEU A 42 -11.76 5.04 -0.71
C LEU A 42 -12.47 6.36 -0.45
N THR A 43 -12.91 6.59 0.77
CA THR A 43 -13.54 7.84 1.16
C THR A 43 -12.59 9.02 1.00
N CYS A 44 -11.28 8.81 1.21
CA CYS A 44 -10.27 9.85 1.16
C CYS A 44 -9.50 9.90 -0.15
N ALA A 45 -9.78 8.99 -1.09
CA ALA A 45 -8.91 8.81 -2.26
C ALA A 45 -8.78 10.08 -3.11
N SER A 46 -9.85 10.84 -3.25
CA SER A 46 -9.84 12.05 -4.08
C SER A 46 -9.04 13.20 -3.45
N THR A 47 -8.81 13.16 -2.14
CA THR A 47 -8.09 14.22 -1.43
C THR A 47 -6.75 13.75 -0.87
N SER A 48 -6.44 12.47 -1.00
CA SER A 48 -5.17 11.93 -0.52
C SER A 48 -4.01 12.48 -1.34
N ARG A 49 -2.91 12.79 -0.66
CA ARG A 49 -1.67 13.22 -1.30
C ARG A 49 -0.69 12.08 -1.50
N ALA A 50 -1.15 10.86 -1.28
CA ALA A 50 -0.28 9.69 -1.40
C ALA A 50 0.21 9.54 -2.84
N THR A 51 1.49 9.20 -2.97
CA THR A 51 2.09 8.92 -4.27
C THR A 51 2.22 7.43 -4.52
N CYS A 52 1.97 6.61 -3.50
CA CYS A 52 2.06 5.16 -3.57
C CYS A 52 1.21 4.57 -2.46
N LEU A 53 0.60 3.43 -2.71
CA LEU A 53 -0.14 2.68 -1.72
C LEU A 53 0.59 1.41 -1.35
N VAL A 54 0.57 1.08 -0.06
CA VAL A 54 1.01 -0.22 0.44
C VAL A 54 -0.22 -0.84 1.11
N VAL A 55 -0.72 -1.92 0.53
CA VAL A 55 -2.03 -2.45 0.85
C VAL A 55 -1.94 -3.91 1.25
N ASP A 56 -2.49 -4.25 2.41
CA ASP A 56 -2.64 -5.65 2.81
C ASP A 56 -3.70 -6.30 1.92
N ILE A 57 -3.41 -7.48 1.40
CA ILE A 57 -4.38 -8.25 0.63
C ILE A 57 -5.60 -8.58 1.48
N GLN A 58 -5.38 -8.90 2.76
CA GLN A 58 -6.46 -9.31 3.66
C GLN A 58 -6.90 -8.16 4.54
N LEU A 59 -7.88 -7.43 4.07
CA LEU A 59 -8.53 -6.37 4.84
C LEU A 59 -9.84 -6.91 5.37
N GLY A 60 -10.34 -6.35 6.45
CA GLY A 60 -11.53 -6.89 7.09
C GLY A 60 -12.82 -6.67 6.29
N ASP A 61 -12.86 -5.65 5.45
CA ASP A 61 -14.05 -5.31 4.66
C ASP A 61 -14.01 -5.92 3.26
N ILE A 62 -13.11 -5.47 2.40
CA ILE A 62 -12.88 -6.07 1.08
C ILE A 62 -11.41 -6.40 0.97
N SER A 63 -11.05 -7.21 -0.02
CA SER A 63 -9.63 -7.54 -0.21
C SER A 63 -8.86 -6.36 -0.77
N GLY A 64 -7.54 -6.38 -0.60
CA GLY A 64 -6.68 -5.38 -1.21
C GLY A 64 -6.76 -5.40 -2.73
N VAL A 65 -6.96 -6.57 -3.32
CA VAL A 65 -7.12 -6.70 -4.78
C VAL A 65 -8.41 -6.01 -5.22
N GLU A 66 -9.50 -6.20 -4.47
CA GLU A 66 -10.76 -5.55 -4.77
C GLU A 66 -10.63 -4.03 -4.65
N LEU A 67 -9.91 -3.55 -3.64
CA LEU A 67 -9.62 -2.12 -3.52
C LEU A 67 -8.93 -1.59 -4.77
N ALA A 68 -7.92 -2.32 -5.27
CA ALA A 68 -7.20 -1.91 -6.47
C ALA A 68 -8.14 -1.83 -7.68
N HIS A 69 -9.05 -2.79 -7.82
CA HIS A 69 -10.03 -2.77 -8.91
C HIS A 69 -10.96 -1.57 -8.82
N GLN A 70 -11.42 -1.24 -7.61
CA GLN A 70 -12.29 -0.09 -7.43
C GLN A 70 -11.58 1.23 -7.74
N LEU A 71 -10.32 1.35 -7.34
CA LEU A 71 -9.53 2.53 -7.66
C LEU A 71 -9.37 2.70 -9.16
N ALA A 72 -9.05 1.61 -9.86
CA ALA A 72 -8.91 1.66 -11.31
C ALA A 72 -10.23 2.03 -12.00
N ALA A 73 -11.35 1.52 -11.50
CA ALA A 73 -12.67 1.84 -12.04
C ALA A 73 -13.01 3.33 -11.89
N ASP A 74 -12.47 3.96 -10.87
CA ASP A 74 -12.67 5.39 -10.61
C ASP A 74 -11.54 6.25 -11.17
N ASP A 75 -10.73 5.68 -12.05
CA ASP A 75 -9.64 6.38 -12.76
C ASP A 75 -8.50 6.85 -11.86
N PHE A 76 -8.35 6.26 -10.68
CA PHE A 76 -7.17 6.51 -9.85
C PHE A 76 -6.02 5.64 -10.33
N THR A 77 -4.84 6.22 -10.43
CA THR A 77 -3.67 5.55 -11.00
C THR A 77 -2.53 5.39 -10.00
N TYR A 78 -2.85 5.12 -8.75
CA TYR A 78 -1.83 4.91 -7.74
C TYR A 78 -0.97 3.70 -8.04
N PRO A 79 0.36 3.80 -7.92
CA PRO A 79 1.20 2.60 -7.83
C PRO A 79 0.85 1.85 -6.54
N ILE A 80 0.66 0.54 -6.62
CA ILE A 80 0.22 -0.25 -5.48
C ILE A 80 1.22 -1.36 -5.18
N ILE A 81 1.66 -1.42 -3.93
CA ILE A 81 2.49 -2.50 -3.40
C ILE A 81 1.57 -3.33 -2.50
N PHE A 82 1.43 -4.61 -2.79
CA PHE A 82 0.61 -5.49 -1.97
C PHE A 82 1.45 -6.19 -0.92
N MET A 83 0.86 -6.39 0.26
CA MET A 83 1.45 -7.18 1.34
C MET A 83 0.53 -8.34 1.66
N ALA A 84 1.08 -9.50 2.00
CA ALA A 84 0.27 -10.64 2.42
C ALA A 84 1.02 -11.52 3.39
N ALA A 85 0.29 -12.09 4.34
CA ALA A 85 0.84 -13.08 5.26
C ALA A 85 1.00 -14.45 4.59
N LEU A 86 0.18 -14.71 3.57
CA LEU A 86 0.20 -15.99 2.86
C LEU A 86 0.96 -15.84 1.55
N ASP A 87 1.86 -16.78 1.29
CA ASP A 87 2.57 -16.84 0.02
C ASP A 87 1.83 -17.81 -0.89
N ASP A 88 0.78 -17.33 -1.51
CA ASP A 88 -0.11 -18.11 -2.35
C ASP A 88 0.00 -17.61 -3.79
N GLU A 89 0.32 -18.51 -4.70
CA GLU A 89 0.52 -18.15 -6.10
C GLU A 89 -0.74 -17.57 -6.74
N VAL A 90 -1.91 -18.08 -6.38
CA VAL A 90 -3.18 -17.56 -6.91
C VAL A 90 -3.37 -16.11 -6.48
N ILE A 91 -3.14 -15.83 -5.21
CA ILE A 91 -3.26 -14.47 -4.67
C ILE A 91 -2.24 -13.54 -5.33
N ARG A 92 -1.00 -14.02 -5.48
CA ARG A 92 0.04 -13.23 -6.13
C ARG A 92 -0.34 -12.89 -7.57
N ASN A 93 -0.87 -13.86 -8.30
CA ASN A 93 -1.29 -13.63 -9.68
C ASN A 93 -2.45 -12.64 -9.75
N GLN A 94 -3.39 -12.72 -8.81
CA GLN A 94 -4.48 -11.75 -8.74
C GLN A 94 -3.97 -10.34 -8.47
N ALA A 95 -2.97 -10.21 -7.60
CA ALA A 95 -2.37 -8.91 -7.28
C ALA A 95 -1.67 -8.32 -8.50
N VAL A 96 -0.93 -9.13 -9.24
CA VAL A 96 -0.27 -8.69 -10.47
C VAL A 96 -1.32 -8.26 -11.51
N ALA A 97 -2.37 -9.06 -11.68
CA ALA A 97 -3.44 -8.75 -12.64
C ALA A 97 -4.17 -7.47 -12.26
N ALA A 98 -4.23 -7.13 -10.98
CA ALA A 98 -4.85 -5.89 -10.51
C ALA A 98 -3.94 -4.67 -10.65
N GLY A 99 -2.75 -4.85 -11.20
CA GLY A 99 -1.82 -3.75 -11.43
C GLY A 99 -0.82 -3.51 -10.32
N GLY A 100 -0.65 -4.46 -9.41
CA GLY A 100 0.35 -4.34 -8.36
C GLY A 100 1.75 -4.31 -8.93
N ILE A 101 2.58 -3.37 -8.43
CA ILE A 101 3.95 -3.24 -8.90
C ILE A 101 4.92 -4.10 -8.10
N ALA A 102 4.50 -4.54 -6.93
CA ALA A 102 5.29 -5.43 -6.08
C ALA A 102 4.35 -6.20 -5.16
N PHE A 103 4.81 -7.34 -4.71
CA PHE A 103 4.09 -8.19 -3.77
C PHE A 103 5.06 -8.60 -2.68
N LEU A 104 4.79 -8.19 -1.44
CA LEU A 104 5.66 -8.44 -0.31
C LEU A 104 5.04 -9.48 0.62
N HIS A 105 5.78 -10.53 0.91
CA HIS A 105 5.35 -11.55 1.84
C HIS A 105 5.74 -11.14 3.27
N LYS A 106 4.79 -11.08 4.18
CA LYS A 106 5.05 -10.72 5.58
C LYS A 106 5.66 -11.91 6.32
N PRO A 107 6.62 -11.70 7.19
CA PRO A 107 7.35 -10.45 7.41
C PRO A 107 8.38 -10.21 6.32
N PHE A 108 8.64 -8.98 5.99
CA PHE A 108 9.62 -8.63 4.96
C PHE A 108 10.68 -7.69 5.53
N PRO A 109 11.91 -7.74 5.01
CA PRO A 109 12.94 -6.80 5.43
C PRO A 109 12.58 -5.37 4.99
N ALA A 110 12.97 -4.40 5.79
CA ALA A 110 12.73 -3.00 5.46
C ALA A 110 13.27 -2.64 4.08
N GLN A 111 14.44 -3.17 3.73
CA GLN A 111 15.05 -2.88 2.43
C GLN A 111 14.16 -3.30 1.26
N THR A 112 13.48 -4.45 1.38
CA THR A 112 12.56 -4.92 0.35
C THR A 112 11.42 -3.94 0.13
N LEU A 113 10.87 -3.43 1.22
CA LEU A 113 9.81 -2.42 1.14
C LEU A 113 10.31 -1.15 0.44
N PHE A 114 11.48 -0.65 0.86
CA PHE A 114 11.97 0.61 0.31
C PHE A 114 12.43 0.49 -1.12
N ASP A 115 12.93 -0.66 -1.53
CA ASP A 115 13.23 -0.89 -2.94
C ASP A 115 11.95 -0.81 -3.78
N ALA A 116 10.86 -1.38 -3.29
CA ALA A 116 9.58 -1.31 -3.99
C ALA A 116 9.05 0.12 -4.05
N ILE A 117 9.14 0.85 -2.93
CA ILE A 117 8.69 2.24 -2.88
C ILE A 117 9.48 3.12 -3.85
N LYS A 118 10.79 2.94 -3.92
CA LYS A 118 11.62 3.73 -4.83
C LYS A 118 11.22 3.53 -6.28
N LYS A 119 10.83 2.32 -6.65
CA LYS A 119 10.33 2.07 -8.00
C LYS A 119 8.98 2.75 -8.23
N ALA A 120 8.15 2.81 -7.19
CA ALA A 120 6.80 3.36 -7.30
C ALA A 120 6.80 4.87 -7.44
N VAL A 121 7.71 5.56 -6.74
CA VAL A 121 7.63 7.03 -6.60
C VAL A 121 8.58 7.79 -7.50
N ARG A 122 9.36 7.11 -8.32
CA ARG A 122 10.27 7.83 -9.18
C ARG A 122 9.62 8.39 -10.44
#